data_2e9802cfa59d525cf1719a9c02195ae1
#
_entry.id   2e9802cfa59d525cf1719a9c02195ae1
#
_cell.length_a   1.000
_cell.length_b   1.000
_cell.length_c   1.000
_cell.angle_alpha   90.00
_cell.angle_beta   90.00
_cell.angle_gamma   90.00
#
_symmetry.space_group_name_H-M   'P 1'
#
loop_
_entity.id
_entity.type
_entity.pdbx_description
1 polymer ?
#
loop_
_entity_poly.entity_id
_entity_poly.type
_entity_poly.pdbx_seq_one_letter_code
_entity_poly.pdbx_strand_id
1 'polypeptide(L)'
;MIRQPSALLFDMDGVLIDSLDSWWHALNDALKMCKHQEITRDEFIRTYWGRDLRWNLKQLHLNPEVATFCTVTYGDHLNDIHIYPDTKDTLEKLTSYKKAVITNTPTDCARQILEKFNISDFFESIVTSDDVKKAKPDPEIVFKACEKLAVEPKTVVLIGDTDSDVKAGKAAGCTVIGLRINADITIQRLAELPGLFR
;
A
#
# COMPACT_ATOMS: atom_id res chain seq x y z
N MET A 1 4.14 -13.67 -19.90
CA MET A 1 5.49 -13.12 -19.59
C MET A 1 5.48 -11.66 -19.94
N ILE A 2 5.96 -10.84 -19.05
CA ILE A 2 6.01 -9.37 -19.18
C ILE A 2 7.38 -9.00 -19.76
N ARG A 3 7.38 -8.09 -20.75
CA ARG A 3 8.64 -7.47 -21.19
C ARG A 3 9.27 -6.78 -19.97
N GLN A 4 10.59 -6.87 -19.83
CA GLN A 4 11.32 -6.32 -18.70
C GLN A 4 10.86 -4.90 -18.33
N PRO A 5 10.25 -4.68 -17.16
CA PRO A 5 9.76 -3.36 -16.74
C PRO A 5 10.93 -2.45 -16.35
N SER A 6 10.74 -1.13 -16.51
CA SER A 6 11.72 -0.14 -16.06
C SER A 6 11.76 0.04 -14.56
N ALA A 7 10.66 -0.25 -13.88
CA ALA A 7 10.55 -0.24 -12.42
C ALA A 7 9.35 -1.07 -11.94
N LEU A 8 9.38 -1.42 -10.65
CA LEU A 8 8.32 -2.11 -9.93
C LEU A 8 7.79 -1.19 -8.82
N LEU A 9 6.49 -0.96 -8.82
CA LEU A 9 5.81 -0.21 -7.77
C LEU A 9 5.03 -1.18 -6.91
N PHE A 10 5.31 -1.22 -5.63
CA PHE A 10 4.67 -2.12 -4.67
C PHE A 10 3.72 -1.36 -3.78
N ASP A 11 2.48 -1.84 -3.64
CA ASP A 11 1.73 -1.50 -2.44
C ASP A 11 2.42 -2.12 -1.23
N MET A 12 2.15 -1.58 -0.05
CA MET A 12 2.72 -2.04 1.20
C MET A 12 1.78 -3.00 1.94
N ASP A 13 0.63 -2.50 2.30
CA ASP A 13 -0.37 -3.17 3.13
C ASP A 13 -1.10 -4.26 2.32
N GLY A 14 -1.10 -5.51 2.79
CA GLY A 14 -1.66 -6.64 2.06
C GLY A 14 -0.75 -7.23 0.98
N VAL A 15 0.37 -6.55 0.63
CA VAL A 15 1.35 -6.99 -0.38
C VAL A 15 2.68 -7.38 0.24
N LEU A 16 3.34 -6.47 0.94
CA LEU A 16 4.62 -6.70 1.61
C LEU A 16 4.43 -7.18 3.05
N ILE A 17 3.38 -6.70 3.68
CA ILE A 17 3.04 -6.94 5.09
C ILE A 17 1.55 -7.24 5.25
N ASP A 18 1.23 -7.95 6.31
CA ASP A 18 -0.13 -8.11 6.84
C ASP A 18 -0.33 -7.11 7.97
N SER A 19 -1.14 -6.08 7.73
CA SER A 19 -1.43 -4.97 8.64
C SER A 19 -2.93 -4.70 8.81
N LEU A 20 -3.77 -5.56 8.24
CA LEU A 20 -5.22 -5.34 8.19
C LEU A 20 -5.80 -5.15 9.58
N ASP A 21 -5.50 -6.05 10.50
CA ASP A 21 -6.05 -6.01 11.85
C ASP A 21 -5.48 -4.84 12.67
N SER A 22 -4.23 -4.47 12.43
CA SER A 22 -3.61 -3.29 13.06
C SER A 22 -4.31 -1.99 12.66
N TRP A 23 -4.64 -1.80 11.39
CA TRP A 23 -5.41 -0.64 10.94
C TRP A 23 -6.84 -0.65 11.44
N TRP A 24 -7.50 -1.81 11.48
CA TRP A 24 -8.84 -1.93 12.02
C TRP A 24 -8.88 -1.58 13.51
N HIS A 25 -7.94 -2.08 14.31
CA HIS A 25 -7.82 -1.74 15.73
C HIS A 25 -7.53 -0.26 15.93
N ALA A 26 -6.54 0.29 15.22
CA ALA A 26 -6.18 1.70 15.33
C ALA A 26 -7.34 2.66 15.02
N LEU A 27 -8.13 2.35 13.98
CA LEU A 27 -9.31 3.14 13.65
C LEU A 27 -10.37 3.04 14.76
N ASN A 28 -10.62 1.85 15.29
CA ASN A 28 -11.59 1.65 16.39
C ASN A 28 -11.17 2.32 17.68
N ASP A 29 -9.88 2.29 18.02
CA ASP A 29 -9.38 2.99 19.20
C ASP A 29 -9.55 4.51 19.04
N ALA A 30 -9.28 5.06 17.86
CA ALA A 30 -9.55 6.46 17.59
C ALA A 30 -11.06 6.80 17.65
N LEU A 31 -11.92 5.92 17.13
CA LEU A 31 -13.38 6.06 17.26
C LEU A 31 -13.84 6.08 18.70
N LYS A 32 -13.33 5.16 19.54
CA LYS A 32 -13.63 5.14 20.99
C LYS A 32 -13.20 6.43 21.68
N MET A 33 -11.98 6.91 21.42
CA MET A 33 -11.47 8.17 21.98
C MET A 33 -12.38 9.34 21.65
N CYS A 34 -12.94 9.34 20.43
CA CYS A 34 -13.87 10.38 19.97
C CYS A 34 -15.33 10.10 20.31
N LYS A 35 -15.64 9.07 21.11
CA LYS A 35 -16.99 8.63 21.49
C LYS A 35 -17.90 8.27 20.32
N HIS A 36 -17.31 7.74 19.25
CA HIS A 36 -18.03 7.17 18.12
C HIS A 36 -18.20 5.67 18.24
N GLN A 37 -19.16 5.13 17.49
CA GLN A 37 -19.39 3.69 17.43
C GLN A 37 -18.24 3.00 16.70
N GLU A 38 -17.83 1.84 17.23
CA GLU A 38 -16.84 0.99 16.58
C GLU A 38 -17.43 0.35 15.32
N ILE A 39 -16.56 0.08 14.35
CA ILE A 39 -16.89 -0.64 13.11
C ILE A 39 -16.42 -2.09 13.24
N THR A 40 -17.21 -2.99 12.64
CA THR A 40 -16.84 -4.41 12.63
C THR A 40 -15.68 -4.65 11.65
N ARG A 41 -14.94 -5.74 11.87
CA ARG A 41 -13.84 -6.12 10.95
C ARG A 41 -14.32 -6.33 9.52
N ASP A 42 -15.47 -6.97 9.33
CA ASP A 42 -16.06 -7.20 8.02
C ASP A 42 -16.47 -5.90 7.31
N GLU A 43 -16.97 -4.93 8.06
CA GLU A 43 -17.28 -3.60 7.54
C GLU A 43 -16.01 -2.85 7.15
N PHE A 44 -14.95 -2.93 7.99
CA PHE A 44 -13.66 -2.34 7.68
C PHE A 44 -13.09 -2.89 6.37
N ILE A 45 -13.08 -4.20 6.20
CA ILE A 45 -12.59 -4.85 4.98
C ILE A 45 -13.39 -4.41 3.74
N ARG A 46 -14.71 -4.40 3.83
CA ARG A 46 -15.56 -4.10 2.68
C ARG A 46 -15.53 -2.64 2.25
N THR A 47 -15.33 -1.73 3.20
CA THR A 47 -15.59 -0.30 2.97
C THR A 47 -14.33 0.54 3.05
N TYR A 48 -13.46 0.27 4.00
CA TYR A 48 -12.37 1.16 4.40
C TYR A 48 -10.98 0.65 4.02
N TRP A 49 -10.78 -0.66 3.91
CA TRP A 49 -9.50 -1.25 3.53
C TRP A 49 -9.05 -0.81 2.14
N GLY A 50 -7.77 -0.52 1.97
CA GLY A 50 -7.20 -0.05 0.70
C GLY A 50 -7.50 1.42 0.36
N ARG A 51 -8.20 2.14 1.25
CA ARG A 51 -8.45 3.58 1.14
C ARG A 51 -7.52 4.38 2.05
N ASP A 52 -7.26 5.63 1.70
CA ASP A 52 -6.50 6.50 2.60
C ASP A 52 -7.36 6.96 3.80
N LEU A 53 -6.67 7.30 4.88
CA LEU A 53 -7.32 7.67 6.14
C LEU A 53 -8.24 8.88 6.00
N ARG A 54 -7.88 9.88 5.17
CA ARG A 54 -8.74 11.08 4.94
C ARG A 54 -10.07 10.69 4.31
N TRP A 55 -10.04 9.75 3.35
CA TRP A 55 -11.26 9.24 2.73
C TRP A 55 -12.11 8.46 3.75
N ASN A 56 -11.50 7.61 4.55
CA ASN A 56 -12.18 6.83 5.58
C ASN A 56 -12.91 7.74 6.58
N LEU A 57 -12.22 8.74 7.10
CA LEU A 57 -12.81 9.71 8.04
C LEU A 57 -13.96 10.50 7.43
N LYS A 58 -13.85 10.88 6.16
CA LYS A 58 -14.93 11.56 5.43
C LYS A 58 -16.18 10.67 5.31
N GLN A 59 -16.02 9.37 5.02
CA GLN A 59 -17.15 8.43 4.96
C GLN A 59 -17.83 8.26 6.33
N LEU A 60 -17.03 8.29 7.39
CA LEU A 60 -17.50 8.20 8.77
C LEU A 60 -18.04 9.53 9.31
N HIS A 61 -18.05 10.59 8.49
CA HIS A 61 -18.45 11.96 8.89
C HIS A 61 -17.68 12.49 10.12
N LEU A 62 -16.39 12.13 10.22
CA LEU A 62 -15.52 12.47 11.32
C LEU A 62 -14.69 13.73 11.03
N ASN A 63 -14.30 14.43 12.11
CA ASN A 63 -13.36 15.54 12.02
C ASN A 63 -11.99 14.99 11.54
N PRO A 64 -11.30 15.69 10.60
CA PRO A 64 -9.95 15.36 10.17
C PRO A 64 -8.93 15.20 11.31
N GLU A 65 -9.13 15.85 12.46
CA GLU A 65 -8.28 15.69 13.64
C GLU A 65 -8.22 14.24 14.17
N VAL A 66 -9.24 13.43 13.90
CA VAL A 66 -9.25 12.00 14.24
C VAL A 66 -8.13 11.24 13.51
N ALA A 67 -7.66 11.75 12.37
CA ALA A 67 -6.51 11.18 11.68
C ALA A 67 -5.26 11.10 12.56
N THR A 68 -5.01 12.18 13.33
CA THR A 68 -3.88 12.21 14.28
C THR A 68 -4.01 11.11 15.34
N PHE A 69 -5.21 10.91 15.87
CA PHE A 69 -5.44 9.82 16.83
C PHE A 69 -5.22 8.45 16.18
N CYS A 70 -5.71 8.23 14.95
CA CYS A 70 -5.50 6.97 14.24
C CYS A 70 -4.01 6.68 14.00
N THR A 71 -3.21 7.68 13.66
CA THR A 71 -1.76 7.47 13.46
C THR A 71 -1.01 7.19 14.76
N VAL A 72 -1.44 7.81 15.86
CA VAL A 72 -0.88 7.55 17.19
C VAL A 72 -1.26 6.14 17.66
N THR A 73 -2.54 5.79 17.62
CA THR A 73 -3.02 4.46 18.04
C THR A 73 -2.49 3.35 17.13
N TYR A 74 -2.22 3.63 15.86
CA TYR A 74 -1.56 2.67 14.98
C TYR A 74 -0.16 2.26 15.50
N GLY A 75 0.56 3.18 16.13
CA GLY A 75 1.83 2.90 16.79
C GLY A 75 1.72 1.83 17.89
N ASP A 76 0.59 1.78 18.61
CA ASP A 76 0.35 0.79 19.65
C ASP A 76 0.12 -0.62 19.07
N HIS A 77 -0.33 -0.72 17.83
CA HIS A 77 -0.61 -1.98 17.12
C HIS A 77 0.52 -2.44 16.17
N LEU A 78 1.68 -1.79 16.17
CA LEU A 78 2.82 -2.19 15.31
C LEU A 78 3.28 -3.64 15.54
N ASN A 79 3.08 -4.18 16.75
CA ASN A 79 3.48 -5.55 17.07
C ASN A 79 2.57 -6.61 16.42
N ASP A 80 1.37 -6.22 16.01
CA ASP A 80 0.41 -7.11 15.35
C ASP A 80 0.65 -7.18 13.83
N ILE A 81 1.55 -6.32 13.30
CA ILE A 81 1.92 -6.32 11.89
C ILE A 81 2.96 -7.40 11.64
N HIS A 82 2.75 -8.18 10.60
CA HIS A 82 3.64 -9.25 10.17
C HIS A 82 4.12 -9.03 8.74
N ILE A 83 5.41 -9.28 8.49
CA ILE A 83 5.92 -9.35 7.12
C ILE A 83 5.52 -10.69 6.50
N TYR A 84 5.07 -10.69 5.24
CA TYR A 84 4.81 -11.97 4.56
C TYR A 84 6.10 -12.76 4.37
N PRO A 85 6.05 -14.10 4.54
CA PRO A 85 7.27 -14.93 4.58
C PRO A 85 8.14 -14.83 3.34
N ASP A 86 7.53 -14.57 2.18
CA ASP A 86 8.21 -14.50 0.88
C ASP A 86 8.62 -13.08 0.45
N THR A 87 8.35 -12.06 1.26
CA THR A 87 8.64 -10.67 0.90
C THR A 87 10.12 -10.41 0.69
N LYS A 88 10.97 -10.70 1.69
CA LYS A 88 12.42 -10.40 1.60
C LYS A 88 13.09 -11.16 0.47
N ASP A 89 12.87 -12.46 0.39
CA ASP A 89 13.44 -13.31 -0.66
C ASP A 89 13.02 -12.85 -2.06
N THR A 90 11.79 -12.36 -2.20
CA THR A 90 11.31 -11.82 -3.47
C THR A 90 11.99 -10.51 -3.81
N LEU A 91 12.09 -9.59 -2.86
CA LEU A 91 12.76 -8.30 -3.06
C LEU A 91 14.24 -8.48 -3.40
N GLU A 92 14.93 -9.44 -2.77
CA GLU A 92 16.32 -9.82 -3.08
C GLU A 92 16.49 -10.34 -4.51
N LYS A 93 15.56 -11.16 -5.00
CA LYS A 93 15.57 -11.66 -6.39
C LYS A 93 15.28 -10.58 -7.43
N LEU A 94 14.75 -9.45 -7.01
CA LEU A 94 14.38 -8.32 -7.87
C LEU A 94 15.34 -7.12 -7.73
N THR A 95 16.57 -7.32 -7.24
CA THR A 95 17.55 -6.24 -7.04
C THR A 95 17.97 -5.52 -8.32
N SER A 96 17.84 -6.15 -9.48
CA SER A 96 18.13 -5.54 -10.79
C SER A 96 17.10 -4.50 -11.24
N TYR A 97 15.95 -4.42 -10.57
CA TYR A 97 14.89 -3.49 -10.91
C TYR A 97 14.87 -2.30 -9.95
N LYS A 98 14.63 -1.10 -10.48
CA LYS A 98 14.21 0.03 -9.66
C LYS A 98 12.90 -0.31 -8.95
N LYS A 99 12.79 0.03 -7.68
CA LYS A 99 11.60 -0.25 -6.87
C LYS A 99 11.15 0.96 -6.08
N ALA A 100 9.84 1.16 -5.99
CA ALA A 100 9.27 2.09 -5.04
C ALA A 100 8.08 1.45 -4.29
N VAL A 101 7.86 1.91 -3.06
CA VAL A 101 6.61 1.70 -2.35
C VAL A 101 5.64 2.81 -2.71
N ILE A 102 4.38 2.46 -2.97
CA ILE A 102 3.27 3.38 -3.15
C ILE A 102 2.11 2.96 -2.23
N THR A 103 1.87 3.68 -1.17
CA THR A 103 0.89 3.27 -0.15
C THR A 103 -0.09 4.38 0.22
N ASN A 104 -1.32 3.98 0.56
CA ASN A 104 -2.33 4.87 1.16
C ASN A 104 -2.10 5.10 2.67
N THR A 105 -1.10 4.45 3.24
CA THR A 105 -0.65 4.66 4.62
C THR A 105 0.07 6.00 4.76
N PRO A 106 -0.14 6.76 5.85
CA PRO A 106 0.59 7.99 6.15
C PRO A 106 2.10 7.77 6.27
N THR A 107 2.88 8.82 5.99
CA THR A 107 4.35 8.75 5.85
C THR A 107 5.04 8.16 7.08
N ASP A 108 4.70 8.65 8.27
CA ASP A 108 5.37 8.23 9.50
C ASP A 108 5.08 6.76 9.81
N CYS A 109 3.84 6.30 9.60
CA CYS A 109 3.46 4.90 9.77
C CYS A 109 4.20 4.01 8.76
N ALA A 110 4.22 4.40 7.48
CA ALA A 110 4.87 3.62 6.43
C ALA A 110 6.38 3.45 6.70
N ARG A 111 7.07 4.53 7.09
CA ARG A 111 8.50 4.47 7.42
C ARG A 111 8.78 3.57 8.60
N GLN A 112 8.05 3.71 9.70
CA GLN A 112 8.21 2.85 10.89
C GLN A 112 8.06 1.36 10.55
N ILE A 113 7.12 1.00 9.68
CA ILE A 113 6.91 -0.38 9.26
C ILE A 113 8.09 -0.89 8.42
N LEU A 114 8.49 -0.14 7.40
CA LEU A 114 9.58 -0.54 6.51
C LEU A 114 10.90 -0.68 7.28
N GLU A 115 11.16 0.20 8.24
CA GLU A 115 12.31 0.13 9.14
C GLU A 115 12.23 -1.06 10.10
N LYS A 116 11.07 -1.29 10.74
CA LYS A 116 10.83 -2.43 11.64
C LYS A 116 11.19 -3.76 10.99
N PHE A 117 10.83 -3.94 9.71
CA PHE A 117 11.11 -5.16 8.97
C PHE A 117 12.45 -5.16 8.22
N ASN A 118 13.23 -4.07 8.28
CA ASN A 118 14.49 -3.90 7.55
C ASN A 118 14.31 -4.18 6.05
N ILE A 119 13.33 -3.51 5.43
CA ILE A 119 13.06 -3.60 3.99
C ILE A 119 13.12 -2.24 3.29
N SER A 120 13.38 -1.16 3.99
CA SER A 120 13.48 0.20 3.42
C SER A 120 14.52 0.28 2.31
N ASP A 121 15.68 -0.35 2.48
CA ASP A 121 16.82 -0.27 1.55
C ASP A 121 16.58 -0.99 0.21
N PHE A 122 15.52 -1.78 0.10
CA PHE A 122 15.14 -2.37 -1.18
C PHE A 122 14.49 -1.36 -2.13
N PHE A 123 14.07 -0.19 -1.64
CA PHE A 123 13.29 0.77 -2.39
C PHE A 123 14.05 2.09 -2.58
N GLU A 124 14.14 2.56 -3.83
CA GLU A 124 14.73 3.85 -4.18
C GLU A 124 13.83 5.02 -3.79
N SER A 125 12.52 4.76 -3.60
CA SER A 125 11.55 5.76 -3.20
C SER A 125 10.38 5.15 -2.43
N ILE A 126 9.84 5.93 -1.50
CA ILE A 126 8.60 5.67 -0.81
C ILE A 126 7.68 6.85 -1.12
N VAL A 127 6.47 6.57 -1.61
CA VAL A 127 5.43 7.56 -1.88
C VAL A 127 4.17 7.15 -1.12
N THR A 128 3.68 8.05 -0.31
CA THR A 128 2.59 7.81 0.64
C THR A 128 1.37 8.68 0.32
N SER A 129 0.26 8.47 1.04
CA SER A 129 -0.91 9.33 0.93
C SER A 129 -0.61 10.80 1.21
N ASP A 130 0.43 11.11 1.99
CA ASP A 130 0.78 12.48 2.36
C ASP A 130 1.56 13.21 1.26
N ASP A 131 2.17 12.47 0.34
CA ASP A 131 2.92 13.03 -0.79
C ASP A 131 2.03 13.53 -1.94
N VAL A 132 0.72 13.24 -1.90
CA VAL A 132 -0.23 13.50 -2.98
C VAL A 132 -1.51 14.16 -2.48
N LYS A 133 -2.20 14.87 -3.38
CA LYS A 133 -3.52 15.45 -3.07
C LYS A 133 -4.61 14.38 -3.07
N LYS A 134 -4.48 13.41 -3.95
CA LYS A 134 -5.41 12.29 -4.10
C LYS A 134 -4.64 10.98 -4.07
N ALA A 135 -4.90 10.19 -3.04
CA ALA A 135 -4.35 8.85 -2.88
C ALA A 135 -5.07 7.83 -3.78
N LYS A 136 -4.57 6.57 -3.83
CA LYS A 136 -5.24 5.51 -4.60
C LYS A 136 -6.73 5.43 -4.22
N PRO A 137 -7.64 5.33 -5.17
CA PRO A 137 -7.51 4.88 -6.57
C PRO A 137 -7.14 5.95 -7.60
N ASP A 138 -6.84 7.20 -7.20
CA ASP A 138 -6.36 8.21 -8.14
C ASP A 138 -4.92 7.87 -8.56
N PRO A 139 -4.54 8.07 -9.85
CA PRO A 139 -3.21 7.73 -10.34
C PRO A 139 -2.09 8.67 -9.89
N GLU A 140 -2.38 9.75 -9.16
CA GLU A 140 -1.39 10.77 -8.77
C GLU A 140 -0.18 10.16 -8.06
N ILE A 141 -0.41 9.19 -7.16
CA ILE A 141 0.67 8.50 -6.43
C ILE A 141 1.58 7.68 -7.35
N VAL A 142 1.03 7.09 -8.41
CA VAL A 142 1.78 6.35 -9.42
C VAL A 142 2.66 7.29 -10.23
N PHE A 143 2.10 8.42 -10.70
CA PHE A 143 2.86 9.45 -11.41
C PHE A 143 3.99 10.01 -10.55
N LYS A 144 3.73 10.26 -9.28
CA LYS A 144 4.74 10.75 -8.32
C LYS A 144 5.89 9.75 -8.13
N ALA A 145 5.58 8.46 -8.03
CA ALA A 145 6.60 7.41 -7.94
C ALA A 145 7.42 7.31 -9.23
N CYS A 146 6.78 7.36 -10.40
CA CYS A 146 7.46 7.36 -11.70
C CYS A 146 8.37 8.58 -11.87
N GLU A 147 7.93 9.77 -11.45
CA GLU A 147 8.76 10.98 -11.43
C GLU A 147 10.03 10.78 -10.59
N LYS A 148 9.88 10.28 -9.35
CA LYS A 148 11.01 10.03 -8.43
C LYS A 148 12.00 8.98 -8.98
N LEU A 149 11.50 7.96 -9.69
CA LEU A 149 12.33 6.92 -10.29
C LEU A 149 12.88 7.28 -11.69
N ALA A 150 12.46 8.42 -12.26
CA ALA A 150 12.77 8.84 -13.62
C ALA A 150 12.41 7.76 -14.67
N VAL A 151 11.15 7.28 -14.63
CA VAL A 151 10.61 6.27 -15.55
C VAL A 151 9.23 6.68 -16.08
N GLU A 152 8.85 6.14 -17.23
CA GLU A 152 7.54 6.37 -17.84
C GLU A 152 6.50 5.40 -17.24
N PRO A 153 5.28 5.85 -16.85
CA PRO A 153 4.26 4.99 -16.24
C PRO A 153 3.94 3.72 -17.03
N LYS A 154 3.86 3.82 -18.37
CA LYS A 154 3.55 2.68 -19.26
C LYS A 154 4.64 1.59 -19.28
N THR A 155 5.81 1.85 -18.70
CA THR A 155 6.93 0.90 -18.65
C THR A 155 7.10 0.28 -17.28
N VAL A 156 6.26 0.62 -16.32
CA VAL A 156 6.32 0.09 -14.96
C VAL A 156 5.24 -0.96 -14.71
N VAL A 157 5.49 -1.78 -13.73
CA VAL A 157 4.52 -2.75 -13.20
C VAL A 157 4.15 -2.32 -11.78
N LEU A 158 2.85 -2.22 -11.52
CA LEU A 158 2.31 -2.01 -10.19
C LEU A 158 1.83 -3.34 -9.62
N ILE A 159 2.22 -3.63 -8.38
CA ILE A 159 1.82 -4.82 -7.63
C ILE A 159 0.93 -4.35 -6.47
N GLY A 160 -0.31 -4.83 -6.42
CA GLY A 160 -1.28 -4.46 -5.40
C GLY A 160 -2.28 -5.56 -5.10
N ASP A 161 -3.00 -5.45 -3.98
CA ASP A 161 -3.98 -6.44 -3.53
C ASP A 161 -5.41 -5.90 -3.46
N THR A 162 -5.60 -4.61 -3.78
CA THR A 162 -6.92 -3.95 -3.70
C THR A 162 -7.39 -3.38 -5.03
N ASP A 163 -8.70 -3.14 -5.12
CA ASP A 163 -9.31 -2.40 -6.23
C ASP A 163 -8.72 -0.99 -6.40
N SER A 164 -8.23 -0.38 -5.32
CA SER A 164 -7.60 0.93 -5.36
C SER A 164 -6.31 0.91 -6.16
N ASP A 165 -5.51 -0.15 -6.02
CA ASP A 165 -4.27 -0.36 -6.78
C ASP A 165 -4.56 -0.58 -8.25
N VAL A 166 -5.50 -1.48 -8.53
CA VAL A 166 -5.88 -1.81 -9.91
C VAL A 166 -6.37 -0.57 -10.64
N LYS A 167 -7.22 0.24 -10.01
CA LYS A 167 -7.74 1.48 -10.61
C LYS A 167 -6.66 2.52 -10.81
N ALA A 168 -5.79 2.75 -9.80
CA ALA A 168 -4.69 3.70 -9.89
C ALA A 168 -3.69 3.31 -10.99
N GLY A 169 -3.26 2.05 -11.04
CA GLY A 169 -2.33 1.56 -12.04
C GLY A 169 -2.88 1.64 -13.46
N LYS A 170 -4.11 1.19 -13.67
CA LYS A 170 -4.76 1.28 -14.99
C LYS A 170 -4.97 2.72 -15.44
N ALA A 171 -5.38 3.61 -14.55
CA ALA A 171 -5.54 5.03 -14.87
C ALA A 171 -4.20 5.70 -15.20
N ALA A 172 -3.10 5.24 -14.63
CA ALA A 172 -1.75 5.70 -14.97
C ALA A 172 -1.18 5.06 -16.25
N GLY A 173 -1.81 4.01 -16.79
CA GLY A 173 -1.34 3.27 -17.95
C GLY A 173 -0.27 2.22 -17.64
N CYS A 174 -0.13 1.81 -16.37
CA CYS A 174 0.77 0.75 -15.94
C CYS A 174 0.20 -0.64 -16.25
N THR A 175 1.08 -1.64 -16.35
CA THR A 175 0.67 -3.04 -16.17
C THR A 175 0.44 -3.30 -14.68
N VAL A 176 -0.69 -3.90 -14.33
CA VAL A 176 -1.02 -4.21 -12.93
C VAL A 176 -0.97 -5.71 -12.68
N ILE A 177 -0.20 -6.10 -11.68
CA ILE A 177 -0.21 -7.45 -11.12
C ILE A 177 -1.03 -7.43 -9.84
N GLY A 178 -2.16 -8.12 -9.85
CA GLY A 178 -3.02 -8.28 -8.69
C GLY A 178 -2.56 -9.45 -7.81
N LEU A 179 -2.26 -9.18 -6.56
CA LEU A 179 -2.00 -10.22 -5.57
C LEU A 179 -3.34 -10.67 -4.98
N ARG A 180 -3.82 -11.86 -5.37
CA ARG A 180 -5.12 -12.44 -4.97
C ARG A 180 -6.34 -11.64 -5.44
N ILE A 181 -6.16 -10.68 -6.34
CA ILE A 181 -7.23 -9.88 -6.94
C ILE A 181 -7.11 -9.87 -8.47
N ASN A 182 -8.22 -9.73 -9.16
CA ASN A 182 -8.25 -9.69 -10.62
C ASN A 182 -7.62 -8.39 -11.17
N ALA A 183 -6.60 -8.54 -12.02
CA ALA A 183 -5.88 -7.45 -12.68
C ALA A 183 -5.44 -7.89 -14.09
N ASP A 184 -4.43 -7.25 -14.69
CA ASP A 184 -3.89 -7.69 -15.98
C ASP A 184 -3.22 -9.05 -15.86
N ILE A 185 -2.57 -9.30 -14.72
CA ILE A 185 -2.04 -10.60 -14.30
C ILE A 185 -2.42 -10.80 -12.84
N THR A 186 -2.79 -12.02 -12.48
CA THR A 186 -3.09 -12.37 -11.08
C THR A 186 -2.07 -13.38 -10.58
N ILE A 187 -1.51 -13.12 -9.41
CA ILE A 187 -0.66 -14.05 -8.65
C ILE A 187 -1.29 -14.35 -7.30
N GLN A 188 -0.95 -15.50 -6.73
CA GLN A 188 -1.43 -15.90 -5.40
C GLN A 188 -0.41 -15.60 -4.30
N ARG A 189 0.86 -15.54 -4.67
CA ARG A 189 1.98 -15.29 -3.75
C ARG A 189 3.00 -14.37 -4.40
N LEU A 190 3.63 -13.52 -3.58
CA LEU A 190 4.64 -12.58 -4.04
C LEU A 190 5.87 -13.29 -4.67
N ALA A 191 6.20 -14.49 -4.18
CA ALA A 191 7.27 -15.33 -4.70
C ALA A 191 7.14 -15.72 -6.20
N GLU A 192 5.96 -15.54 -6.80
CA GLU A 192 5.75 -15.81 -8.24
C GLU A 192 6.31 -14.68 -9.13
N LEU A 193 6.50 -13.49 -8.55
CA LEU A 193 6.85 -12.28 -9.27
C LEU A 193 8.14 -12.41 -10.10
N PRO A 194 9.28 -12.92 -9.56
CA PRO A 194 10.52 -13.01 -10.33
C PRO A 194 10.41 -13.87 -11.59
N GLY A 195 9.51 -14.85 -11.59
CA GLY A 195 9.28 -15.74 -12.75
C GLY A 195 8.50 -15.10 -13.91
N LEU A 196 7.89 -13.94 -13.69
CA LEU A 196 7.08 -13.23 -14.70
C LEU A 196 7.92 -12.33 -15.61
N PHE A 197 9.10 -11.91 -15.18
CA PHE A 197 9.96 -10.99 -15.89
C PHE A 197 11.08 -11.74 -16.64
N ARG A 198 11.35 -11.31 -17.87
CA ARG A 198 12.44 -11.81 -18.72
C ARG A 198 13.15 -10.66 -19.39
#